data_22b7b72ca3baa291283b7d4727827b16
#
_entry.id   22b7b72ca3baa291283b7d4727827b16
#
_cell.length_a   1.000
_cell.length_b   1.000
_cell.length_c   1.000
_cell.angle_alpha   90.00
_cell.angle_beta   90.00
_cell.angle_gamma   90.00
#
_symmetry.space_group_name_H-M   'P 1'
#
loop_
_entity.id
_entity.type
_entity.pdbx_description
1 polymer ?
#
loop_
_entity_poly.entity_id
_entity_poly.type
_entity_poly.pdbx_seq_one_letter_code
_entity_poly.pdbx_strand_id
1 'polypeptide(L)' 'MVHYAKIEKPRMTDGVSDPVNVFTDNGQLDVAWFQSNDGYWHTKDGDTFGNVLYWVEIEFPKGWSCDWKSYGG' A
#
# COMPACT_ATOMS: atom_id res chain seq x y z
N MET A 1 -13.77 -3.63 -1.97
CA MET A 1 -13.92 -2.97 -3.29
C MET A 1 -12.55 -2.80 -3.93
N VAL A 2 -12.45 -3.08 -5.22
CA VAL A 2 -11.20 -2.96 -5.97
C VAL A 2 -11.03 -1.52 -6.47
N HIS A 3 -9.85 -0.97 -6.26
CA HIS A 3 -9.51 0.39 -6.68
C HIS A 3 -8.38 0.36 -7.70
N TYR A 4 -8.44 1.25 -8.68
CA TYR A 4 -7.37 1.38 -9.68
C TYR A 4 -6.28 2.30 -9.14
N ALA A 5 -5.06 1.79 -9.05
CA ALA A 5 -3.95 2.54 -8.46
C ALA A 5 -3.61 3.81 -9.25
N LYS A 6 -3.91 3.84 -10.55
CA LYS A 6 -3.65 5.01 -11.39
C LYS A 6 -4.53 6.20 -11.07
N ILE A 7 -5.76 5.96 -10.62
CA ILE A 7 -6.75 7.04 -10.45
C ILE A 7 -7.08 7.33 -9.01
N GLU A 8 -6.77 6.44 -8.09
CA GLU A 8 -6.95 6.71 -6.68
C GLU A 8 -5.93 5.98 -5.84
N LYS A 9 -5.61 6.59 -4.70
CA LYS A 9 -4.69 6.02 -3.73
C LYS A 9 -5.44 5.74 -2.43
N PRO A 10 -4.92 4.83 -1.58
CA PRO A 10 -5.51 4.63 -0.27
C PRO A 10 -5.42 5.91 0.56
N ARG A 11 -6.16 5.94 1.66
CA ARG A 11 -6.11 7.07 2.59
C ARG A 11 -4.67 7.35 2.99
N MET A 12 -4.28 8.62 2.87
CA MET A 12 -2.92 9.08 3.14
C MET A 12 -2.85 9.81 4.47
N THR A 13 -1.75 9.59 5.19
CA THR A 13 -1.43 10.33 6.42
C THR A 13 0.05 10.67 6.36
N ASP A 14 0.39 11.97 6.36
CA ASP A 14 1.77 12.44 6.30
C ASP A 14 2.56 11.85 5.12
N GLY A 15 1.89 11.72 3.98
CA GLY A 15 2.53 11.24 2.76
C GLY A 15 2.65 9.73 2.65
N VAL A 16 2.07 8.98 3.58
CA VAL A 16 2.12 7.50 3.60
C VAL A 16 0.70 6.98 3.69
N SER A 17 0.35 6.03 2.83
CA SER A 17 -0.98 5.44 2.85
C SER A 17 -1.12 4.38 3.92
N ASP A 18 -2.37 4.02 4.22
CA ASP A 18 -2.65 2.83 5.00
C ASP A 18 -2.19 1.59 4.22
N PRO A 19 -1.75 0.53 4.90
CA PRO A 19 -1.41 -0.72 4.21
C PRO A 19 -2.64 -1.33 3.55
N VAL A 20 -2.46 -1.80 2.32
CA VAL A 20 -3.53 -2.41 1.53
C VAL A 20 -2.97 -3.61 0.77
N ASN A 21 -3.85 -4.47 0.28
CA ASN A 21 -3.45 -5.50 -0.67
C ASN A 21 -3.23 -4.86 -2.03
N VAL A 22 -2.07 -5.10 -2.65
CA VAL A 22 -1.74 -4.58 -3.97
C VAL A 22 -1.58 -5.72 -4.96
N PHE A 23 -2.01 -5.45 -6.21
CA PHE A 23 -1.96 -6.41 -7.31
C PHE A 23 -1.14 -5.77 -8.42
N THR A 24 -0.05 -6.41 -8.80
CA THR A 24 0.87 -5.88 -9.81
C THR A 24 0.50 -6.37 -11.21
N ASP A 25 1.08 -5.74 -12.22
CA ASP A 25 0.81 -6.08 -13.62
C ASP A 25 1.42 -7.43 -14.03
N ASN A 26 2.37 -7.95 -13.26
CA ASN A 26 2.96 -9.27 -13.50
C ASN A 26 2.35 -10.37 -12.63
N GLY A 27 1.20 -10.11 -12.02
CA GLY A 27 0.47 -11.13 -11.26
C GLY A 27 0.93 -11.33 -9.82
N GLN A 28 1.69 -10.40 -9.26
CA GLN A 28 2.10 -10.46 -7.87
C GLN A 28 1.02 -9.88 -6.97
N LEU A 29 0.87 -10.48 -5.79
CA LEU A 29 -0.03 -10.00 -4.73
C LEU A 29 0.80 -9.80 -3.47
N ASP A 30 0.69 -8.63 -2.85
CA ASP A 30 1.42 -8.33 -1.63
C ASP A 30 0.67 -7.31 -0.78
N VAL A 31 1.13 -7.12 0.45
CA VAL A 31 0.65 -6.05 1.32
C VAL A 31 1.66 -4.92 1.26
N ALA A 32 1.18 -3.73 0.91
CA ALA A 32 2.06 -2.58 0.70
C ALA A 32 1.36 -1.28 1.06
N TRP A 33 2.13 -0.22 1.20
CA TRP A 33 1.62 1.14 1.37
C TRP A 33 2.27 2.05 0.34
N PHE A 34 1.55 3.11 -0.03
CA PHE A 34 2.04 4.07 -1.00
C PHE A 34 2.76 5.22 -0.30
N GLN A 35 3.91 5.64 -0.82
CA GLN A 35 4.64 6.79 -0.31
C GLN A 35 4.68 7.87 -1.39
N SER A 36 4.16 9.04 -1.07
CA SER A 36 4.08 10.15 -2.03
C SER A 36 5.45 10.78 -2.31
N ASN A 37 6.43 10.62 -1.41
CA ASN A 37 7.73 11.23 -1.58
C ASN A 37 8.52 10.63 -2.74
N ASP A 38 8.29 9.36 -3.08
CA ASP A 38 8.97 8.72 -4.21
C ASP A 38 8.02 8.13 -5.26
N GLY A 39 6.73 8.10 -4.97
CA GLY A 39 5.73 7.58 -5.91
C GLY A 39 5.71 6.07 -6.02
N TYR A 40 6.30 5.34 -5.09
CA TYR A 40 6.33 3.88 -5.09
C TYR A 40 5.55 3.30 -3.93
N TRP A 41 5.14 2.04 -4.12
CA TRP A 41 4.54 1.25 -3.07
C TRP A 41 5.64 0.47 -2.35
N HIS A 42 5.58 0.44 -1.02
CA HIS A 42 6.63 -0.16 -0.19
C HIS A 42 6.06 -1.28 0.64
N THR A 43 6.87 -2.32 0.88
CA THR A 43 6.50 -3.43 1.76
C THR A 43 7.37 -3.38 3.02
N LYS A 44 6.93 -4.09 4.04
CA LYS A 44 7.69 -4.13 5.30
C LYS A 44 9.05 -4.81 5.13
N ASP A 45 9.23 -5.60 4.07
CA ASP A 45 10.49 -6.29 3.77
C ASP A 45 11.46 -5.41 2.98
N GLY A 46 11.07 -4.18 2.67
CA GLY A 46 11.92 -3.26 1.95
C GLY A 46 11.78 -3.29 0.44
N ASP A 47 10.87 -4.10 -0.09
CA ASP A 47 10.60 -4.14 -1.52
C ASP A 47 9.81 -2.90 -1.95
N THR A 48 9.97 -2.53 -3.22
CA THR A 48 9.21 -1.43 -3.81
C THR A 48 8.55 -1.88 -5.10
N PHE A 49 7.33 -1.37 -5.34
CA PHE A 49 6.59 -1.66 -6.56
C PHE A 49 6.19 -0.35 -7.24
N GLY A 50 6.50 -0.22 -8.52
CA GLY A 50 6.01 0.88 -9.34
C GLY A 50 4.90 0.44 -10.30
N ASN A 51 4.61 -0.86 -10.35
CA ASN A 51 3.71 -1.47 -11.33
C ASN A 51 2.43 -2.00 -10.71
N VAL A 52 1.93 -1.39 -9.65
CA VAL A 52 0.67 -1.77 -9.03
C VAL A 52 -0.48 -1.31 -9.92
N LEU A 53 -1.36 -2.25 -10.27
CA LEU A 53 -2.56 -1.97 -11.06
C LEU A 53 -3.76 -1.68 -10.17
N TYR A 54 -3.95 -2.49 -9.13
CA TYR A 54 -5.12 -2.43 -8.27
C TYR A 54 -4.71 -2.51 -6.81
N TRP A 55 -5.55 -1.99 -5.94
CA TRP A 55 -5.42 -2.20 -4.51
C TRP A 55 -6.79 -2.42 -3.87
N VAL A 56 -6.79 -3.13 -2.76
CA VAL A 56 -8.01 -3.45 -2.00
C VAL A 56 -7.73 -3.21 -0.53
N GLU A 57 -8.67 -2.57 0.15
CA GLU A 57 -8.55 -2.31 1.59
C GLU A 57 -8.42 -3.63 2.36
N ILE A 58 -7.63 -3.59 3.42
CA ILE A 58 -7.54 -4.69 4.38
C ILE A 58 -8.44 -4.34 5.55
N GLU A 59 -9.29 -5.27 5.95
CA GLU A 59 -10.12 -5.12 7.13
C GLU A 59 -9.32 -5.62 8.33
N PHE A 60 -8.83 -4.68 9.14
CA PHE A 60 -8.02 -5.03 10.31
C PHE A 60 -8.90 -5.37 11.50
N PRO A 61 -8.48 -6.33 12.35
CA PRO A 61 -9.21 -6.61 13.59
C PRO A 61 -9.29 -5.37 14.47
N LYS A 62 -10.38 -5.27 15.22
CA LYS A 62 -10.56 -4.18 16.17
C LYS A 62 -9.44 -4.18 17.20
N GLY A 63 -8.85 -3.02 17.43
CA GLY A 63 -7.76 -2.85 18.39
C GLY A 63 -6.39 -3.22 17.85
N TRP A 64 -6.32 -3.76 16.64
CA TRP A 64 -5.05 -4.02 15.98
C TRP A 64 -4.49 -2.74 15.38
N SER A 65 -3.20 -2.53 15.51
CA SER A 65 -2.54 -1.39 14.88
C SER A 65 -1.36 -1.87 14.06
N CYS A 66 -1.11 -1.17 12.96
CA CYS A 66 0.01 -1.49 12.07
C CYS A 66 1.19 -0.60 12.42
N ASP A 67 2.30 -1.22 12.81
CA ASP A 67 3.53 -0.49 13.06
C ASP A 67 4.47 -0.50 11.86
N TRP A 68 4.04 -1.09 10.74
CA TRP A 68 4.85 -1.17 9.52
C TRP A 68 5.16 0.21 8.96
N LYS A 69 4.26 1.14 9.13
CA LYS A 69 4.40 2.48 8.58
C LYS A 69 5.66 3.19 9.06
N SER A 70 6.13 2.84 10.25
CA SER A 70 7.35 3.43 10.78
C SER A 70 8.58 2.98 10.00
N TYR A 71 8.52 1.85 9.31
CA TYR A 71 9.63 1.40 8.48
C TYR A 71 9.70 2.13 7.14
N GLY A 72 8.56 2.53 6.63
CA GLY A 72 8.47 3.23 5.35
C GLY A 72 8.59 4.74 5.47
N GLY A 73 8.41 5.23 6.67
CA GLY A 73 8.45 6.65 6.92
C GLY A 73 9.85 7.21 6.95
#